data_d5593176d7bb25f4e73ac499f1c60f28
#
_entry.id   d5593176d7bb25f4e73ac499f1c60f28
#
_cell.length_a   1.000
_cell.length_b   1.000
_cell.length_c   1.000
_cell.angle_alpha   90.00
_cell.angle_beta   90.00
_cell.angle_gamma   90.00
#
_symmetry.space_group_name_H-M   'P 1'
#
loop_
_entity.id
_entity.type
_entity.pdbx_description
1 polymer ?
#
loop_
_entity_poly.entity_id
_entity_poly.type
_entity_poly.pdbx_seq_one_letter_code
_entity_poly.pdbx_strand_id
1 'polypeptide(L)'
;GVCSLRDLLYFLPQRYEDRTHPIPCADANGGEVLVMGVVQDTPKLSRFNGLTRVTAYLWDDSGKLPLVWYNQPWMMQNLPVGQPIMLFGRMGQSRGKSVLQNAQRVTEPCILPVYRAVKGIPAKSFREMMQQALEQVDDCCPETLPNDLRIRHQLCELNFAIRQAHFPLNVENLRLARRRLAFEQMLMYQAALG
;
A
#
# COMPACT_ATOMS: atom_id res chain seq x y z
N GLY A 1 -11.30 17.22 13.80
CA GLY A 1 -11.04 17.07 12.36
C GLY A 1 -9.66 17.59 11.99
N VAL A 2 -9.19 17.33 10.78
CA VAL A 2 -7.93 17.89 10.28
C VAL A 2 -8.15 19.37 9.97
N CYS A 3 -7.46 20.28 10.69
CA CYS A 3 -7.61 21.72 10.55
C CYS A 3 -6.31 22.41 10.14
N SER A 4 -5.18 21.73 10.19
CA SER A 4 -3.85 22.24 9.86
C SER A 4 -3.07 21.22 9.05
N LEU A 5 -1.98 21.68 8.40
CA LEU A 5 -1.05 20.80 7.70
C LEU A 5 -0.39 19.80 8.67
N ARG A 6 -0.08 20.24 9.88
CA ARG A 6 0.42 19.37 10.95
C ARG A 6 -0.56 18.27 11.29
N ASP A 7 -1.86 18.57 11.45
CA ASP A 7 -2.87 17.54 11.71
C ASP A 7 -2.94 16.51 10.58
N LEU A 8 -2.78 16.96 9.33
CA LEU A 8 -2.73 16.08 8.17
C LEU A 8 -1.50 15.16 8.23
N LEU A 9 -0.32 15.68 8.58
CA LEU A 9 0.92 14.91 8.71
C LEU A 9 0.88 13.90 9.88
N TYR A 10 0.03 14.12 10.88
CA TYR A 10 -0.22 13.15 11.95
C TYR A 10 -1.42 12.22 11.67
N PHE A 11 -2.06 12.34 10.50
CA PHE A 11 -3.08 11.40 10.05
C PHE A 11 -2.41 10.14 9.46
N LEU A 12 -1.87 9.31 10.33
CA LEU A 12 -1.06 8.15 9.96
C LEU A 12 -1.87 7.07 9.25
N PRO A 13 -1.22 6.27 8.36
CA PRO A 13 -1.85 5.12 7.72
C PRO A 13 -2.36 4.11 8.74
N GLN A 14 -3.51 3.51 8.45
CA GLN A 14 -4.11 2.47 9.29
C GLN A 14 -3.39 1.13 9.13
N ARG A 15 -2.95 0.82 7.90
CA ARG A 15 -2.20 -0.38 7.54
C ARG A 15 -1.29 -0.10 6.34
N TYR A 16 -0.45 -1.06 6.03
CA TYR A 16 0.43 -1.00 4.85
C TYR A 16 0.22 -2.27 4.02
N GLU A 17 0.31 -2.12 2.72
CA GLU A 17 0.37 -3.21 1.76
C GLU A 17 1.82 -3.35 1.29
N ASP A 18 2.45 -4.46 1.63
CA ASP A 18 3.80 -4.76 1.16
C ASP A 18 3.72 -5.25 -0.29
N ARG A 19 4.19 -4.41 -1.19
CA ARG A 19 4.26 -4.66 -2.63
C ARG A 19 5.72 -4.60 -3.11
N THR A 20 6.68 -5.05 -2.27
CA THR A 20 8.12 -4.92 -2.57
C THR A 20 8.67 -6.15 -3.27
N HIS A 21 8.15 -7.32 -2.98
CA HIS A 21 8.69 -8.59 -3.47
C HIS A 21 7.63 -9.39 -4.21
N PRO A 22 7.72 -9.50 -5.55
CA PRO A 22 6.85 -10.41 -6.28
C PRO A 22 7.20 -11.87 -5.93
N ILE A 23 6.17 -12.68 -5.73
CA ILE A 23 6.30 -14.13 -5.52
C ILE A 23 5.97 -14.88 -6.81
N PRO A 24 6.48 -16.11 -6.99
CA PRO A 24 6.12 -16.97 -8.11
C PRO A 24 4.61 -17.25 -8.14
N CYS A 25 4.05 -17.37 -9.35
CA CYS A 25 2.63 -17.71 -9.53
C CYS A 25 2.21 -19.01 -8.84
N ALA A 26 3.10 -20.00 -8.78
CA ALA A 26 2.87 -21.28 -8.09
C ALA A 26 2.76 -21.13 -6.57
N ASP A 27 3.40 -20.12 -5.98
CA ASP A 27 3.42 -19.86 -4.54
C ASP A 27 2.28 -18.95 -4.06
N ALA A 28 1.44 -18.46 -4.98
CA ALA A 28 0.32 -17.59 -4.69
C ALA A 28 -0.86 -18.37 -4.07
N ASN A 29 -0.75 -18.71 -2.79
CA ASN A 29 -1.69 -19.63 -2.12
C ASN A 29 -2.70 -18.96 -1.19
N GLY A 30 -2.53 -17.67 -0.83
CA GLY A 30 -3.47 -16.97 0.05
C GLY A 30 -3.03 -15.56 0.42
N GLY A 31 -3.94 -14.79 1.03
CA GLY A 31 -3.66 -13.42 1.45
C GLY A 31 -3.59 -12.41 0.30
N GLU A 32 -2.92 -11.30 0.56
CA GLU A 32 -2.58 -10.29 -0.44
C GLU A 32 -1.18 -10.61 -0.98
N VAL A 33 -1.05 -10.68 -2.30
CA VAL A 33 0.20 -11.07 -2.98
C VAL A 33 0.53 -10.11 -4.11
N LEU A 34 1.83 -9.87 -4.31
CA LEU A 34 2.39 -9.29 -5.51
C LEU A 34 2.92 -10.42 -6.39
N VAL A 35 2.53 -10.45 -7.66
CA VAL A 35 3.00 -11.41 -8.65
C VAL A 35 3.49 -10.68 -9.89
N MET A 36 4.47 -11.23 -10.57
CA MET A 36 4.98 -10.70 -11.83
C MET A 36 4.94 -11.80 -12.90
N GLY A 37 4.48 -11.44 -14.09
CA GLY A 37 4.40 -12.39 -15.19
C GLY A 37 3.89 -11.75 -16.47
N VAL A 38 3.46 -12.56 -17.42
CA VAL A 38 2.95 -12.13 -18.71
C VAL A 38 1.54 -12.67 -18.91
N VAL A 39 0.63 -11.81 -19.35
CA VAL A 39 -0.69 -12.24 -19.83
C VAL A 39 -0.53 -12.63 -21.29
N GLN A 40 -0.61 -13.94 -21.61
CA GLN A 40 -0.39 -14.45 -22.97
C GLN A 40 -1.64 -14.39 -23.83
N ASP A 41 -2.81 -14.67 -23.23
CA ASP A 41 -4.07 -14.75 -23.94
C ASP A 41 -4.91 -13.49 -23.75
N THR A 42 -5.71 -13.15 -24.74
CA THR A 42 -6.69 -12.06 -24.63
C THR A 42 -7.65 -12.31 -23.48
N PRO A 43 -7.83 -11.34 -22.57
CA PRO A 43 -8.78 -11.48 -21.48
C PRO A 43 -10.20 -11.77 -21.97
N LYS A 44 -10.96 -12.58 -21.23
CA LYS A 44 -12.33 -12.97 -21.57
C LYS A 44 -13.35 -12.27 -20.71
N LEU A 45 -14.33 -11.65 -21.33
CA LEU A 45 -15.48 -11.02 -20.66
C LEU A 45 -16.65 -11.98 -20.61
N SER A 46 -17.24 -12.15 -19.44
CA SER A 46 -18.51 -12.87 -19.26
C SER A 46 -19.47 -12.04 -18.43
N ARG A 47 -20.78 -12.15 -18.72
CA ARG A 47 -21.84 -11.49 -17.97
C ARG A 47 -22.82 -12.56 -17.49
N PHE A 48 -23.16 -12.54 -16.21
CA PHE A 48 -24.13 -13.46 -15.62
C PHE A 48 -24.86 -12.76 -14.46
N ASN A 49 -26.18 -12.78 -14.49
CA ASN A 49 -27.05 -12.16 -13.48
C ASN A 49 -26.64 -10.71 -13.10
N GLY A 50 -26.38 -9.87 -14.10
CA GLY A 50 -25.99 -8.48 -13.88
C GLY A 50 -24.51 -8.27 -13.43
N LEU A 51 -23.78 -9.35 -13.13
CA LEU A 51 -22.38 -9.30 -12.76
C LEU A 51 -21.48 -9.41 -13.99
N THR A 52 -20.61 -8.44 -14.17
CA THR A 52 -19.56 -8.49 -15.20
C THR A 52 -18.30 -9.14 -14.61
N ARG A 53 -17.74 -10.09 -15.34
CA ARG A 53 -16.54 -10.81 -14.94
C ARG A 53 -15.53 -10.83 -16.08
N VAL A 54 -14.33 -10.29 -15.81
CA VAL A 54 -13.17 -10.40 -16.70
C VAL A 54 -12.24 -11.48 -16.16
N THR A 55 -11.76 -12.36 -17.01
CA THR A 55 -10.84 -13.45 -16.66
C THR A 55 -9.63 -13.45 -17.57
N ALA A 56 -8.46 -13.71 -17.02
CA ALA A 56 -7.21 -13.89 -17.74
C ALA A 56 -6.32 -14.89 -16.98
N TYR A 57 -5.17 -15.20 -17.55
CA TYR A 57 -4.12 -15.97 -16.89
C TYR A 57 -2.82 -15.19 -16.92
N LEU A 58 -2.17 -15.08 -15.78
CA LEU A 58 -0.79 -14.62 -15.67
C LEU A 58 0.13 -15.82 -15.72
N TRP A 59 1.19 -15.73 -16.49
CA TRP A 59 2.20 -16.78 -16.67
C TRP A 59 3.56 -16.26 -16.22
N ASP A 60 4.28 -17.09 -15.49
CA ASP A 60 5.70 -16.95 -15.20
C ASP A 60 6.42 -18.31 -15.37
N ASP A 61 7.69 -18.39 -15.00
CA ASP A 61 8.48 -19.63 -15.08
C ASP A 61 7.97 -20.74 -14.14
N SER A 62 7.21 -20.39 -13.11
CA SER A 62 6.66 -21.34 -12.14
C SER A 62 5.33 -21.95 -12.58
N GLY A 63 4.62 -21.30 -13.49
CA GLY A 63 3.33 -21.79 -13.97
C GLY A 63 2.34 -20.69 -14.32
N LYS A 64 1.05 -20.96 -14.13
CA LYS A 64 -0.03 -20.02 -14.44
C LYS A 64 -0.89 -19.71 -13.23
N LEU A 65 -1.25 -18.46 -13.07
CA LEU A 65 -2.16 -17.95 -12.05
C LEU A 65 -3.46 -17.43 -12.69
N PRO A 66 -4.63 -17.97 -12.34
CA PRO A 66 -5.90 -17.42 -12.83
C PRO A 66 -6.18 -16.05 -12.22
N LEU A 67 -6.61 -15.12 -13.06
CA LEU A 67 -6.97 -13.74 -12.68
C LEU A 67 -8.47 -13.54 -12.88
N VAL A 68 -9.12 -12.83 -11.96
CA VAL A 68 -10.55 -12.50 -12.06
C VAL A 68 -10.79 -11.07 -11.58
N TRP A 69 -11.52 -10.28 -12.40
CA TRP A 69 -12.03 -8.97 -12.02
C TRP A 69 -13.54 -8.97 -12.08
N TYR A 70 -14.20 -8.50 -11.02
CA TYR A 70 -15.63 -8.36 -10.93
C TYR A 70 -16.05 -6.90 -11.11
N ASN A 71 -17.05 -6.66 -11.97
CA ASN A 71 -17.58 -5.34 -12.30
C ASN A 71 -16.52 -4.33 -12.81
N GLN A 72 -15.47 -4.84 -13.46
CA GLN A 72 -14.38 -4.03 -14.01
C GLN A 72 -14.16 -4.36 -15.51
N PRO A 73 -15.13 -4.07 -16.40
CA PRO A 73 -15.03 -4.41 -17.83
C PRO A 73 -13.85 -3.71 -18.53
N TRP A 74 -13.42 -2.55 -18.02
CA TRP A 74 -12.28 -1.81 -18.55
C TRP A 74 -10.94 -2.57 -18.46
N MET A 75 -10.85 -3.61 -17.61
CA MET A 75 -9.64 -4.45 -17.51
C MET A 75 -9.37 -5.23 -18.79
N MET A 76 -10.37 -5.45 -19.64
CA MET A 76 -10.18 -6.02 -20.99
C MET A 76 -9.18 -5.24 -21.84
N GLN A 77 -9.18 -3.90 -21.72
CA GLN A 77 -8.34 -3.01 -22.51
C GLN A 77 -7.04 -2.62 -21.77
N ASN A 78 -7.05 -2.69 -20.44
CA ASN A 78 -5.95 -2.22 -19.60
C ASN A 78 -4.90 -3.29 -19.27
N LEU A 79 -5.14 -4.56 -19.67
CA LEU A 79 -4.17 -5.63 -19.50
C LEU A 79 -3.28 -5.73 -20.75
N PRO A 80 -1.98 -5.43 -20.63
CA PRO A 80 -1.06 -5.60 -21.74
C PRO A 80 -0.83 -7.09 -22.01
N VAL A 81 -1.18 -7.54 -23.20
CA VAL A 81 -0.93 -8.92 -23.65
C VAL A 81 0.49 -9.01 -24.20
N GLY A 82 1.22 -10.06 -23.83
CA GLY A 82 2.59 -10.30 -24.30
C GLY A 82 3.67 -9.44 -23.64
N GLN A 83 3.34 -8.64 -22.63
CA GLN A 83 4.30 -7.79 -21.93
C GLN A 83 4.35 -8.14 -20.43
N PRO A 84 5.52 -8.02 -19.78
CA PRO A 84 5.63 -8.18 -18.33
C PRO A 84 4.74 -7.19 -17.57
N ILE A 85 4.05 -7.69 -16.58
CA ILE A 85 3.18 -6.88 -15.70
C ILE A 85 3.31 -7.37 -14.26
N MET A 86 3.34 -6.43 -13.32
CA MET A 86 3.19 -6.73 -11.89
C MET A 86 1.75 -6.47 -11.47
N LEU A 87 1.19 -7.43 -10.74
CA LEU A 87 -0.18 -7.39 -10.25
C LEU A 87 -0.20 -7.64 -8.75
N PHE A 88 -0.81 -6.73 -8.00
CA PHE A 88 -1.08 -6.90 -6.58
C PHE A 88 -2.56 -7.12 -6.36
N GLY A 89 -2.91 -8.15 -5.63
CA GLY A 89 -4.30 -8.47 -5.34
C GLY A 89 -4.45 -9.49 -4.23
N ARG A 90 -5.69 -9.82 -3.94
CA ARG A 90 -6.02 -10.81 -2.91
C ARG A 90 -6.34 -12.15 -3.55
N MET A 91 -5.74 -13.22 -3.01
CA MET A 91 -6.11 -14.57 -3.38
C MET A 91 -7.50 -14.91 -2.83
N GLY A 92 -8.30 -15.54 -3.67
CA GLY A 92 -9.64 -15.97 -3.33
C GLY A 92 -10.04 -17.22 -4.12
N GLN A 93 -11.30 -17.63 -3.97
CA GLN A 93 -11.84 -18.79 -4.68
C GLN A 93 -12.82 -18.36 -5.76
N SER A 94 -12.72 -18.93 -6.94
CA SER A 94 -13.70 -18.78 -8.01
C SER A 94 -13.93 -20.11 -8.71
N ARG A 95 -15.15 -20.65 -8.63
CA ARG A 95 -15.53 -21.96 -9.17
C ARG A 95 -14.60 -23.10 -8.69
N GLY A 96 -14.25 -23.10 -7.40
CA GLY A 96 -13.40 -24.13 -6.78
C GLY A 96 -11.90 -24.04 -7.11
N LYS A 97 -11.47 -22.95 -7.79
CA LYS A 97 -10.06 -22.72 -8.10
C LYS A 97 -9.55 -21.47 -7.37
N SER A 98 -8.32 -21.51 -6.89
CA SER A 98 -7.63 -20.34 -6.37
C SER A 98 -7.39 -19.35 -7.52
N VAL A 99 -7.74 -18.09 -7.30
CA VAL A 99 -7.64 -17.02 -8.29
C VAL A 99 -7.18 -15.73 -7.62
N LEU A 100 -6.42 -14.92 -8.34
CA LEU A 100 -6.11 -13.55 -7.91
C LEU A 100 -7.29 -12.64 -8.27
N GLN A 101 -7.89 -12.02 -7.26
CA GLN A 101 -9.12 -11.24 -7.42
C GLN A 101 -8.84 -9.74 -7.46
N ASN A 102 -9.50 -9.04 -8.40
CA ASN A 102 -9.49 -7.58 -8.53
C ASN A 102 -8.08 -6.97 -8.44
N ALA A 103 -7.09 -7.66 -9.02
CA ALA A 103 -5.70 -7.28 -8.95
C ALA A 103 -5.48 -5.90 -9.58
N GLN A 104 -4.63 -5.10 -8.93
CA GLN A 104 -4.22 -3.79 -9.38
C GLN A 104 -2.83 -3.87 -10.02
N ARG A 105 -2.64 -3.12 -11.09
CA ARG A 105 -1.32 -3.00 -11.71
C ARG A 105 -0.39 -2.21 -10.78
N VAL A 106 0.81 -2.74 -10.59
CA VAL A 106 1.91 -2.09 -9.85
C VAL A 106 2.98 -1.71 -10.86
N THR A 107 3.39 -0.46 -10.86
CA THR A 107 4.46 0.04 -11.74
C THR A 107 5.82 -0.10 -11.10
N GLU A 108 5.89 0.12 -9.78
CA GLU A 108 7.13 0.05 -9.01
C GLU A 108 6.87 -0.66 -7.67
N PRO A 109 7.76 -1.57 -7.26
CA PRO A 109 7.65 -2.19 -5.94
C PRO A 109 7.72 -1.14 -4.84
N CYS A 110 6.77 -1.18 -3.90
CA CYS A 110 6.71 -0.22 -2.80
C CYS A 110 5.92 -0.78 -1.60
N ILE A 111 6.09 -0.17 -0.45
CA ILE A 111 5.19 -0.35 0.69
C ILE A 111 4.11 0.73 0.60
N LEU A 112 2.90 0.34 0.22
CA LEU A 112 1.82 1.28 -0.03
C LEU A 112 1.04 1.58 1.25
N PRO A 113 0.94 2.87 1.68
CA PRO A 113 0.13 3.25 2.82
C PRO A 113 -1.37 3.16 2.51
N VAL A 114 -2.13 2.62 3.44
CA VAL A 114 -3.59 2.56 3.38
C VAL A 114 -4.17 3.39 4.52
N TYR A 115 -4.82 4.48 4.18
CA TYR A 115 -5.46 5.40 5.11
C TYR A 115 -6.92 5.02 5.37
N ARG A 116 -7.48 5.51 6.45
CA ARG A 116 -8.94 5.47 6.66
C ARG A 116 -9.63 6.23 5.54
N ALA A 117 -10.76 5.72 5.10
CA ALA A 117 -11.54 6.37 4.07
C ALA A 117 -11.99 7.78 4.53
N VAL A 118 -11.73 8.77 3.70
CA VAL A 118 -12.20 10.15 3.90
C VAL A 118 -13.36 10.37 2.93
N LYS A 119 -14.51 10.82 3.46
CA LYS A 119 -15.70 11.04 2.64
C LYS A 119 -15.43 12.03 1.51
N GLY A 120 -15.72 11.61 0.29
CA GLY A 120 -15.56 12.45 -0.91
C GLY A 120 -14.15 12.50 -1.49
N ILE A 121 -13.16 11.85 -0.89
CA ILE A 121 -11.77 11.85 -1.39
C ILE A 121 -11.35 10.42 -1.75
N PRO A 122 -11.06 10.13 -3.03
CA PRO A 122 -10.51 8.84 -3.44
C PRO A 122 -9.16 8.57 -2.76
N ALA A 123 -8.88 7.30 -2.44
CA ALA A 123 -7.65 6.90 -1.74
C ALA A 123 -6.37 7.30 -2.50
N LYS A 124 -6.40 7.31 -3.84
CA LYS A 124 -5.28 7.76 -4.66
C LYS A 124 -5.02 9.24 -4.45
N SER A 125 -6.05 10.07 -4.59
CA SER A 125 -5.95 11.53 -4.42
C SER A 125 -5.51 11.90 -3.00
N PHE A 126 -5.98 11.16 -1.99
CA PHE A 126 -5.52 11.37 -0.61
C PHE A 126 -4.01 11.11 -0.46
N ARG A 127 -3.48 10.06 -1.08
CA ARG A 127 -2.02 9.79 -1.08
C ARG A 127 -1.23 10.88 -1.78
N GLU A 128 -1.73 11.38 -2.91
CA GLU A 128 -1.10 12.50 -3.65
C GLU A 128 -1.06 13.77 -2.81
N MET A 129 -2.17 14.11 -2.13
CA MET A 129 -2.22 15.23 -1.17
C MET A 129 -1.22 15.04 -0.03
N MET A 130 -1.09 13.82 0.50
CA MET A 130 -0.12 13.51 1.55
C MET A 130 1.33 13.66 1.08
N GLN A 131 1.65 13.25 -0.15
CA GLN A 131 2.98 13.46 -0.74
C GLN A 131 3.33 14.95 -0.81
N GLN A 132 2.39 15.78 -1.28
CA GLN A 132 2.58 17.24 -1.32
C GLN A 132 2.73 17.85 0.09
N ALA A 133 1.94 17.36 1.06
CA ALA A 133 2.04 17.80 2.46
C ALA A 133 3.42 17.52 3.06
N LEU A 134 4.02 16.38 2.72
CA LEU A 134 5.34 15.99 3.22
C LEU A 134 6.48 16.88 2.69
N GLU A 135 6.29 17.64 1.62
CA GLU A 135 7.30 18.60 1.15
C GLU A 135 7.54 19.72 2.19
N GLN A 136 6.51 20.02 3.01
CA GLN A 136 6.57 21.05 4.03
C GLN A 136 6.74 20.49 5.46
N VAL A 137 7.14 19.24 5.62
CA VAL A 137 7.25 18.60 6.94
C VAL A 137 8.29 19.27 7.83
N ASP A 138 9.38 19.78 7.26
CA ASP A 138 10.47 20.43 7.98
C ASP A 138 10.00 21.73 8.66
N ASP A 139 9.13 22.49 8.01
CA ASP A 139 8.56 23.72 8.53
C ASP A 139 7.43 23.48 9.54
N CYS A 140 6.63 22.44 9.32
CA CYS A 140 5.42 22.16 10.10
C CYS A 140 5.66 21.27 11.32
N CYS A 141 6.71 20.46 11.32
CA CYS A 141 7.00 19.47 12.35
C CYS A 141 8.46 19.58 12.82
N PRO A 142 8.86 20.68 13.51
CA PRO A 142 10.20 20.82 14.05
C PRO A 142 10.49 19.73 15.08
N GLU A 143 11.77 19.34 15.19
CA GLU A 143 12.20 18.34 16.17
C GLU A 143 11.96 18.86 17.61
N THR A 144 11.25 18.06 18.39
CA THR A 144 10.84 18.41 19.76
C THR A 144 11.65 17.71 20.84
N LEU A 145 12.30 16.58 20.51
CA LEU A 145 13.09 15.82 21.47
C LEU A 145 14.55 16.28 21.50
N PRO A 146 15.13 16.52 22.69
CA PRO A 146 16.53 16.78 22.84
C PRO A 146 17.40 15.68 22.24
N ASN A 147 18.56 16.07 21.70
CA ASN A 147 19.45 15.15 20.99
C ASN A 147 19.98 14.01 21.87
N ASP A 148 20.33 14.31 23.15
CA ASP A 148 20.77 13.33 24.13
C ASP A 148 19.70 12.27 24.43
N LEU A 149 18.45 12.67 24.49
CA LEU A 149 17.32 11.76 24.68
C LEU A 149 17.14 10.85 23.45
N ARG A 150 17.23 11.43 22.24
CA ARG A 150 17.13 10.67 20.99
C ARG A 150 18.25 9.61 20.88
N ILE A 151 19.48 9.99 21.20
CA ILE A 151 20.65 9.08 21.20
C ILE A 151 20.46 7.96 22.23
N ARG A 152 20.11 8.30 23.47
CA ARG A 152 19.90 7.33 24.56
C ARG A 152 18.85 6.27 24.21
N HIS A 153 17.76 6.67 23.55
CA HIS A 153 16.68 5.78 23.17
C HIS A 153 16.74 5.27 21.74
N GLN A 154 17.80 5.58 21.00
CA GLN A 154 18.02 5.19 19.60
C GLN A 154 16.82 5.58 18.71
N LEU A 155 16.38 6.83 18.82
CA LEU A 155 15.25 7.38 18.07
C LEU A 155 15.73 8.18 16.88
N CYS A 156 15.10 7.98 15.73
CA CYS A 156 15.32 8.79 14.54
C CYS A 156 14.71 10.21 14.72
N GLU A 157 15.06 11.11 13.82
CA GLU A 157 14.49 12.46 13.77
C GLU A 157 13.00 12.43 13.42
N LEU A 158 12.26 13.45 13.89
CA LEU A 158 10.82 13.53 13.70
C LEU A 158 10.44 13.58 12.22
N ASN A 159 11.12 14.40 11.42
CA ASN A 159 10.87 14.54 10.00
C ASN A 159 11.06 13.21 9.24
N PHE A 160 12.16 12.51 9.55
CA PHE A 160 12.39 11.17 9.04
C PHE A 160 11.26 10.23 9.46
N ALA A 161 10.85 10.24 10.73
CA ALA A 161 9.79 9.38 11.22
C ALA A 161 8.46 9.64 10.51
N ILE A 162 8.07 10.89 10.33
CA ILE A 162 6.83 11.26 9.62
C ILE A 162 6.89 10.81 8.15
N ARG A 163 8.00 11.11 7.43
CA ARG A 163 8.18 10.68 6.04
C ARG A 163 8.09 9.17 5.89
N GLN A 164 8.80 8.42 6.74
CA GLN A 164 8.83 6.96 6.68
C GLN A 164 7.55 6.30 7.23
N ALA A 165 6.78 6.98 8.06
CA ALA A 165 5.46 6.51 8.47
C ALA A 165 4.42 6.65 7.35
N HIS A 166 4.55 7.62 6.45
CA HIS A 166 3.65 7.79 5.32
C HIS A 166 4.08 7.00 4.08
N PHE A 167 5.35 7.11 3.67
CA PHE A 167 5.90 6.42 2.50
C PHE A 167 7.23 5.77 2.86
N PRO A 168 7.18 4.60 3.50
CA PRO A 168 8.39 3.90 3.92
C PRO A 168 9.17 3.37 2.72
N LEU A 169 10.48 3.60 2.71
CA LEU A 169 11.38 3.03 1.71
C LEU A 169 11.55 1.52 1.90
N ASN A 170 11.49 1.06 3.15
CA ASN A 170 11.59 -0.36 3.51
C ASN A 170 10.95 -0.60 4.89
N VAL A 171 10.83 -1.88 5.25
CA VAL A 171 10.22 -2.31 6.52
C VAL A 171 11.00 -1.81 7.74
N GLU A 172 12.33 -1.74 7.67
CA GLU A 172 13.16 -1.28 8.78
C GLU A 172 12.95 0.22 9.05
N ASN A 173 12.92 1.05 8.02
CA ASN A 173 12.62 2.47 8.16
C ASN A 173 11.22 2.70 8.75
N LEU A 174 10.24 1.90 8.33
CA LEU A 174 8.90 1.94 8.92
C LEU A 174 8.92 1.58 10.41
N ARG A 175 9.72 0.59 10.81
CA ARG A 175 9.89 0.19 12.22
C ARG A 175 10.49 1.32 13.05
N LEU A 176 11.55 1.96 12.55
CA LEU A 176 12.18 3.11 13.20
C LEU A 176 11.22 4.29 13.35
N ALA A 177 10.47 4.59 12.31
CA ALA A 177 9.45 5.65 12.32
C ALA A 177 8.37 5.39 13.38
N ARG A 178 7.81 4.18 13.40
CA ARG A 178 6.80 3.79 14.39
C ARG A 178 7.31 3.88 15.81
N ARG A 179 8.56 3.43 16.06
CA ARG A 179 9.19 3.53 17.37
C ARG A 179 9.29 4.97 17.84
N ARG A 180 9.74 5.89 16.95
CA ARG A 180 9.86 7.31 17.25
C ARG A 180 8.51 7.95 17.58
N LEU A 181 7.50 7.74 16.76
CA LEU A 181 6.18 8.32 16.95
C LEU A 181 5.47 7.76 18.19
N ALA A 182 5.60 6.45 18.47
CA ALA A 182 5.07 5.84 19.67
C ALA A 182 5.73 6.38 20.94
N PHE A 183 7.06 6.57 20.93
CA PHE A 183 7.78 7.16 22.06
C PHE A 183 7.28 8.57 22.37
N GLU A 184 7.13 9.41 21.35
CA GLU A 184 6.63 10.77 21.53
C GLU A 184 5.20 10.79 22.10
N GLN A 185 4.33 9.93 21.57
CA GLN A 185 2.96 9.82 22.06
C GLN A 185 2.91 9.39 23.53
N MET A 186 3.73 8.41 23.93
CA MET A 186 3.82 7.96 25.31
C MET A 186 4.37 9.04 26.24
N LEU A 187 5.39 9.79 25.79
CA LEU A 187 5.94 10.91 26.56
C LEU A 187 4.89 12.01 26.79
N MET A 188 4.12 12.34 25.76
CA MET A 188 3.03 13.32 25.86
C MET A 188 1.94 12.87 26.84
N TYR A 189 1.56 11.59 26.83
CA TYR A 189 0.60 11.04 27.79
C TYR A 189 1.13 11.11 29.23
N GLN A 190 2.39 10.76 29.48
CA GLN A 190 2.99 10.85 30.82
C GLN A 190 3.06 12.29 31.31
N ALA A 191 3.45 13.23 30.45
CA ALA A 191 3.49 14.65 30.81
C ALA A 191 2.11 15.25 31.09
N ALA A 192 1.05 14.69 30.52
CA ALA A 192 -0.31 15.16 30.76
C ALA A 192 -0.95 14.59 32.06
N LEU A 193 -0.36 13.52 32.61
CA LEU A 193 -0.87 12.85 33.82
C LEU A 193 -0.09 13.24 35.10
N GLY A 194 1.05 13.91 35.00
CA GLY A 194 1.88 14.39 36.12
C GLY A 194 1.75 15.88 36.30
#